data_2192c3efa333828d82a886c2b908d1ac
#
_entry.id   2192c3efa333828d82a886c2b908d1ac
#
_cell.length_a   1.000
_cell.length_b   1.000
_cell.length_c   1.000
_cell.angle_alpha   90.00
_cell.angle_beta   90.00
_cell.angle_gamma   90.00
#
_symmetry.space_group_name_H-M   'P 1'
#
loop_
_entity.id
_entity.type
_entity.pdbx_description
1 polymer ?
#
loop_
_entity_poly.entity_id
_entity_poly.type
_entity_poly.pdbx_seq_one_letter_code
_entity_poly.pdbx_strand_id
1 'polypeptide(L)'
;EAQMLPFSEHNEEGARAYCDGDTLVFNAAEGTDFEMPVDELALNGLHNLYNSMAAGLSASLLNIKKDVIRKALSDFKGVEHRLEKVATVRGVSFINDSKATNVNSCWYALQSMTGKTVLILGGKDKGNDYTEIEDLVREKCSALVYLGLHNEKLHAFFDRLGLPVADVQTGMQDAVEAAFKLAKKGETVLLSPCCASFDLFKSYEDRGNQFKACVRTL
;
A
#
# COMPACT_ATOMS: atom_id res chain seq x y z
N GLU A 1 33.34 2.23 11.63
CA GLU A 1 32.85 2.35 10.24
C GLU A 1 31.46 1.73 10.14
N ALA A 2 30.58 2.33 9.34
CA ALA A 2 29.25 1.76 9.13
C ALA A 2 29.35 0.54 8.21
N GLN A 3 28.66 -0.54 8.56
CA GLN A 3 28.57 -1.74 7.73
C GLN A 3 27.32 -1.64 6.85
N MET A 4 27.48 -1.85 5.54
CA MET A 4 26.35 -1.98 4.60
C MET A 4 25.87 -3.42 4.57
N LEU A 5 24.56 -3.63 4.66
CA LEU A 5 23.90 -4.93 4.50
C LEU A 5 22.84 -4.81 3.40
N PRO A 6 23.25 -5.00 2.12
CA PRO A 6 22.33 -4.94 1.01
C PRO A 6 21.29 -6.06 1.07
N PHE A 7 20.10 -5.80 0.54
CA PHE A 7 19.06 -6.82 0.36
C PHE A 7 18.36 -6.62 -1.00
N SER A 8 17.90 -7.70 -1.60
CA SER A 8 17.28 -7.73 -2.93
C SER A 8 16.16 -8.76 -2.98
N GLU A 9 15.22 -8.61 -3.91
CA GLU A 9 14.22 -9.65 -4.22
C GLU A 9 14.81 -10.84 -4.96
N HIS A 10 16.07 -10.75 -5.41
CA HIS A 10 16.80 -11.81 -6.09
C HIS A 10 18.09 -12.13 -5.36
N ASN A 11 18.60 -13.36 -5.58
CA ASN A 11 19.90 -13.77 -5.06
C ASN A 11 21.03 -13.08 -5.86
N GLU A 12 21.39 -11.88 -5.41
CA GLU A 12 22.45 -11.06 -6.00
C GLU A 12 23.73 -11.13 -5.17
N GLU A 13 24.87 -10.97 -5.86
CA GLU A 13 26.17 -10.95 -5.19
C GLU A 13 26.25 -9.86 -4.12
N GLY A 14 26.58 -10.26 -2.90
CA GLY A 14 26.68 -9.36 -1.74
C GLY A 14 25.38 -9.10 -1.00
N ALA A 15 24.21 -9.56 -1.50
CA ALA A 15 22.95 -9.45 -0.76
C ALA A 15 23.00 -10.25 0.55
N ARG A 16 22.52 -9.63 1.63
CA ARG A 16 22.48 -10.22 2.98
C ARG A 16 21.07 -10.68 3.37
N ALA A 17 20.05 -10.25 2.63
CA ALA A 17 18.76 -10.90 2.59
C ALA A 17 18.26 -10.91 1.14
N TYR A 18 17.66 -12.02 0.71
CA TYR A 18 17.17 -12.18 -0.67
C TYR A 18 16.14 -13.31 -0.73
N CYS A 19 15.39 -13.37 -1.84
CA CYS A 19 14.54 -14.50 -2.15
C CYS A 19 15.32 -15.50 -3.02
N ASP A 20 15.23 -16.78 -2.66
CA ASP A 20 15.63 -17.92 -3.47
C ASP A 20 14.37 -18.75 -3.74
N GLY A 21 13.74 -18.54 -4.89
CA GLY A 21 12.41 -19.05 -5.18
C GLY A 21 11.38 -18.51 -4.18
N ASP A 22 10.70 -19.41 -3.49
CA ASP A 22 9.69 -19.09 -2.48
C ASP A 22 10.26 -18.97 -1.05
N THR A 23 11.58 -18.92 -0.90
CA THR A 23 12.28 -18.87 0.38
C THR A 23 12.97 -17.52 0.57
N LEU A 24 12.72 -16.89 1.69
CA LEU A 24 13.41 -15.69 2.15
C LEU A 24 14.61 -16.09 2.99
N VAL A 25 15.81 -15.72 2.53
CA VAL A 25 17.11 -16.06 3.14
C VAL A 25 17.69 -14.84 3.84
N PHE A 26 18.25 -15.03 5.03
CA PHE A 26 18.94 -14.01 5.82
C PHE A 26 20.33 -14.46 6.20
N ASN A 27 21.36 -13.67 5.84
CA ASN A 27 22.78 -13.91 6.08
C ASN A 27 23.42 -12.67 6.69
N ALA A 28 22.90 -12.20 7.85
CA ALA A 28 23.31 -10.94 8.46
C ALA A 28 24.70 -10.98 9.07
N ALA A 29 25.02 -12.04 9.84
CA ALA A 29 26.29 -12.25 10.51
C ALA A 29 26.48 -13.77 10.78
N GLU A 30 27.71 -14.19 10.96
CA GLU A 30 28.05 -15.59 11.25
C GLU A 30 27.23 -16.14 12.44
N GLY A 31 26.55 -17.26 12.22
CA GLY A 31 25.69 -17.92 13.21
C GLY A 31 24.29 -17.33 13.38
N THR A 32 23.94 -16.25 12.66
CA THR A 32 22.58 -15.65 12.69
C THR A 32 21.75 -16.00 11.44
N ASP A 33 22.30 -16.80 10.55
CA ASP A 33 21.67 -17.17 9.29
C ASP A 33 20.39 -17.98 9.54
N PHE A 34 19.34 -17.63 8.81
CA PHE A 34 18.09 -18.39 8.83
C PHE A 34 17.30 -18.18 7.54
N GLU A 35 16.35 -19.06 7.32
CA GLU A 35 15.46 -19.06 6.17
C GLU A 35 14.02 -19.16 6.64
N MET A 36 13.10 -18.63 5.86
CA MET A 36 11.65 -18.82 6.05
C MET A 36 10.91 -18.76 4.71
N PRO A 37 9.81 -19.51 4.54
CA PRO A 37 8.95 -19.39 3.37
C PRO A 37 8.39 -17.98 3.24
N VAL A 38 8.32 -17.45 2.01
CA VAL A 38 7.76 -16.11 1.74
C VAL A 38 6.27 -16.05 2.08
N ASP A 39 5.53 -17.15 1.91
CA ASP A 39 4.12 -17.26 2.23
C ASP A 39 3.82 -17.28 3.75
N GLU A 40 4.83 -17.54 4.59
CA GLU A 40 4.73 -17.36 6.04
C GLU A 40 4.80 -15.89 6.49
N LEU A 41 5.19 -14.95 5.60
CA LEU A 41 5.17 -13.53 5.95
C LEU A 41 3.73 -13.04 6.17
N ALA A 42 3.50 -12.39 7.29
CA ALA A 42 2.19 -11.85 7.64
C ALA A 42 1.69 -10.80 6.64
N LEU A 43 2.60 -10.05 6.02
CA LEU A 43 2.30 -8.99 5.07
C LEU A 43 2.82 -9.36 3.68
N ASN A 44 1.90 -9.35 2.71
CA ASN A 44 2.21 -9.62 1.31
C ASN A 44 2.60 -8.34 0.54
N GLY A 45 3.20 -8.53 -0.63
CA GLY A 45 3.59 -7.48 -1.56
C GLY A 45 5.06 -7.09 -1.46
N LEU A 46 5.61 -6.64 -2.59
CA LEU A 46 7.04 -6.37 -2.75
C LEU A 46 7.61 -5.41 -1.70
N HIS A 47 6.90 -4.31 -1.42
CA HIS A 47 7.35 -3.34 -0.41
C HIS A 47 7.40 -3.93 1.01
N ASN A 48 6.49 -4.85 1.35
CA ASN A 48 6.51 -5.54 2.64
C ASN A 48 7.60 -6.60 2.70
N LEU A 49 7.92 -7.22 1.58
CA LEU A 49 9.08 -8.11 1.46
C LEU A 49 10.38 -7.35 1.79
N TYR A 50 10.60 -6.17 1.19
CA TYR A 50 11.75 -5.32 1.50
C TYR A 50 11.76 -4.85 2.97
N ASN A 51 10.61 -4.46 3.51
CA ASN A 51 10.48 -4.09 4.92
C ASN A 51 10.82 -5.27 5.85
N SER A 52 10.40 -6.49 5.50
CA SER A 52 10.70 -7.71 6.26
C SER A 52 12.18 -8.05 6.20
N MET A 53 12.83 -7.90 5.04
CA MET A 53 14.28 -8.06 4.89
C MET A 53 15.05 -7.07 5.77
N ALA A 54 14.71 -5.78 5.70
CA ALA A 54 15.35 -4.75 6.50
C ALA A 54 15.17 -5.00 8.01
N ALA A 55 13.95 -5.36 8.43
CA ALA A 55 13.65 -5.66 9.83
C ALA A 55 14.40 -6.90 10.33
N GLY A 56 14.39 -7.98 9.53
CA GLY A 56 15.07 -9.24 9.87
C GLY A 56 16.59 -9.06 9.98
N LEU A 57 17.23 -8.37 9.01
CA LEU A 57 18.65 -8.04 9.07
C LEU A 57 19.00 -7.20 10.31
N SER A 58 18.21 -6.14 10.57
CA SER A 58 18.44 -5.28 11.74
C SER A 58 18.31 -6.05 13.05
N ALA A 59 17.31 -6.93 13.17
CA ALA A 59 17.10 -7.76 14.34
C ALA A 59 18.24 -8.79 14.53
N SER A 60 18.73 -9.38 13.43
CA SER A 60 19.87 -10.31 13.46
C SER A 60 21.14 -9.64 13.95
N LEU A 61 21.44 -8.41 13.51
CA LEU A 61 22.56 -7.61 14.01
C LEU A 61 22.47 -7.29 15.49
N LEU A 62 21.27 -7.18 16.04
CA LEU A 62 21.01 -7.00 17.45
C LEU A 62 21.04 -8.32 18.25
N ASN A 63 21.47 -9.41 17.63
CA ASN A 63 21.52 -10.77 18.20
C ASN A 63 20.15 -11.26 18.72
N ILE A 64 19.05 -10.85 18.10
CA ILE A 64 17.73 -11.41 18.39
C ILE A 64 17.68 -12.83 17.80
N LYS A 65 17.18 -13.78 18.59
CA LYS A 65 17.10 -15.19 18.18
C LYS A 65 16.23 -15.34 16.92
N LYS A 66 16.70 -16.15 15.97
CA LYS A 66 16.02 -16.41 14.69
C LYS A 66 14.55 -16.83 14.83
N ASP A 67 14.22 -17.65 15.81
CA ASP A 67 12.84 -18.08 16.04
C ASP A 67 11.92 -16.92 16.48
N VAL A 68 12.47 -15.93 17.20
CA VAL A 68 11.76 -14.71 17.59
C VAL A 68 11.53 -13.82 16.36
N ILE A 69 12.56 -13.69 15.49
CA ILE A 69 12.46 -12.92 14.24
C ILE A 69 11.41 -13.55 13.32
N ARG A 70 11.48 -14.87 13.05
CA ARG A 70 10.49 -15.59 12.24
C ARG A 70 9.09 -15.38 12.77
N LYS A 71 8.89 -15.60 14.07
CA LYS A 71 7.59 -15.40 14.69
C LYS A 71 7.07 -13.97 14.53
N ALA A 72 7.92 -12.96 14.75
CA ALA A 72 7.53 -11.57 14.60
C ALA A 72 7.13 -11.23 13.15
N LEU A 73 7.87 -11.75 12.15
CA LEU A 73 7.57 -11.56 10.74
C LEU A 73 6.28 -12.28 10.31
N SER A 74 5.97 -13.44 10.91
CA SER A 74 4.75 -14.22 10.63
C SER A 74 3.52 -13.71 11.36
N ASP A 75 3.66 -13.14 12.55
CA ASP A 75 2.53 -12.70 13.40
C ASP A 75 2.20 -11.20 13.25
N PHE A 76 2.94 -10.45 12.46
CA PHE A 76 2.82 -9.00 12.36
C PHE A 76 1.47 -8.57 11.75
N LYS A 77 0.64 -7.90 12.53
CA LYS A 77 -0.73 -7.51 12.11
C LYS A 77 -0.80 -6.32 11.15
N GLY A 78 0.34 -5.85 10.68
CA GLY A 78 0.42 -4.66 9.82
C GLY A 78 0.40 -3.35 10.60
N VAL A 79 0.56 -2.26 9.86
CA VAL A 79 0.46 -0.89 10.39
C VAL A 79 -0.87 -0.32 9.94
N GLU A 80 -1.60 0.28 10.87
CA GLU A 80 -2.85 0.98 10.59
C GLU A 80 -2.67 2.00 9.44
N HIS A 81 -3.65 2.11 8.57
CA HIS A 81 -3.62 2.97 7.38
C HIS A 81 -2.58 2.60 6.29
N ARG A 82 -1.98 1.41 6.35
CA ARG A 82 -1.09 0.90 5.31
C ARG A 82 -1.62 -0.43 4.77
N LEU A 83 -2.26 -0.41 3.60
CA LEU A 83 -2.96 -1.55 2.97
C LEU A 83 -3.84 -2.33 3.96
N GLU A 84 -4.39 -1.61 4.94
CA GLU A 84 -5.24 -2.14 6.00
C GLU A 84 -6.58 -2.62 5.42
N LYS A 85 -6.87 -3.91 5.54
CA LYS A 85 -8.18 -4.45 5.17
C LYS A 85 -9.22 -3.98 6.18
N VAL A 86 -10.23 -3.23 5.72
CA VAL A 86 -11.27 -2.65 6.58
C VAL A 86 -12.47 -3.57 6.70
N ALA A 87 -13.07 -3.91 5.58
CA ALA A 87 -14.27 -4.77 5.51
C ALA A 87 -14.49 -5.27 4.07
N THR A 88 -15.41 -6.23 3.94
CA THR A 88 -16.01 -6.59 2.66
C THR A 88 -17.53 -6.35 2.77
N VAL A 89 -18.06 -5.43 1.96
CA VAL A 89 -19.47 -5.04 1.96
C VAL A 89 -20.10 -5.46 0.63
N ARG A 90 -21.14 -6.30 0.67
CA ARG A 90 -21.83 -6.81 -0.52
C ARG A 90 -20.90 -7.38 -1.61
N GLY A 91 -19.77 -7.97 -1.19
CA GLY A 91 -18.77 -8.55 -2.07
C GLY A 91 -17.76 -7.57 -2.65
N VAL A 92 -17.73 -6.31 -2.21
CA VAL A 92 -16.70 -5.32 -2.51
C VAL A 92 -15.76 -5.23 -1.30
N SER A 93 -14.46 -5.39 -1.54
CA SER A 93 -13.43 -5.27 -0.49
C SER A 93 -13.00 -3.81 -0.32
N PHE A 94 -12.78 -3.36 0.91
CA PHE A 94 -12.31 -2.01 1.22
C PHE A 94 -10.94 -2.07 1.88
N ILE A 95 -9.97 -1.35 1.29
CA ILE A 95 -8.58 -1.28 1.76
C ILE A 95 -8.21 0.17 2.04
N ASN A 96 -7.71 0.41 3.26
CA ASN A 96 -7.24 1.70 3.72
C ASN A 96 -5.73 1.79 3.62
N ASP A 97 -5.26 2.61 2.68
CA ASP A 97 -3.86 2.95 2.49
C ASP A 97 -3.66 4.48 2.59
N SER A 98 -4.36 5.10 3.55
CA SER A 98 -4.31 6.55 3.75
C SER A 98 -2.90 7.10 3.99
N LYS A 99 -1.96 6.25 4.42
CA LYS A 99 -0.54 6.60 4.61
C LYS A 99 0.20 6.81 3.28
N ALA A 100 -0.35 6.42 2.13
CA ALA A 100 0.20 6.68 0.80
C ALA A 100 0.04 8.17 0.44
N THR A 101 0.91 9.02 0.96
CA THR A 101 0.89 10.47 0.78
C THR A 101 1.79 10.97 -0.36
N ASN A 102 2.25 10.07 -1.22
CA ASN A 102 3.02 10.32 -2.44
C ASN A 102 2.73 9.26 -3.50
N VAL A 103 3.13 9.52 -4.74
CA VAL A 103 2.85 8.67 -5.92
C VAL A 103 3.52 7.31 -5.79
N ASN A 104 4.77 7.26 -5.35
CA ASN A 104 5.50 6.00 -5.17
C ASN A 104 4.79 5.03 -4.21
N SER A 105 4.26 5.54 -3.09
CA SER A 105 3.48 4.69 -2.16
C SER A 105 2.22 4.12 -2.82
N CYS A 106 1.52 4.92 -3.62
CA CYS A 106 0.35 4.46 -4.38
C CYS A 106 0.74 3.44 -5.46
N TRP A 107 1.91 3.58 -6.07
CA TRP A 107 2.44 2.61 -7.03
C TRP A 107 2.52 1.22 -6.40
N TYR A 108 3.14 1.10 -5.21
CA TYR A 108 3.23 -0.18 -4.50
C TYR A 108 1.85 -0.71 -4.07
N ALA A 109 0.94 0.18 -3.68
CA ALA A 109 -0.42 -0.21 -3.32
C ALA A 109 -1.16 -0.82 -4.52
N LEU A 110 -1.12 -0.16 -5.67
CA LEU A 110 -1.70 -0.66 -6.92
C LEU A 110 -1.05 -1.97 -7.39
N GLN A 111 0.28 -2.05 -7.31
CA GLN A 111 1.02 -3.26 -7.65
C GLN A 111 0.53 -4.47 -6.84
N SER A 112 0.19 -4.26 -5.58
CA SER A 112 -0.29 -5.31 -4.66
C SER A 112 -1.73 -5.74 -4.92
N MET A 113 -2.50 -5.02 -5.75
CA MET A 113 -3.88 -5.40 -6.06
C MET A 113 -3.93 -6.56 -7.05
N THR A 114 -4.70 -7.59 -6.73
CA THR A 114 -4.85 -8.79 -7.55
C THR A 114 -6.06 -8.75 -8.48
N GLY A 115 -6.98 -7.80 -8.28
CA GLY A 115 -8.22 -7.65 -9.05
C GLY A 115 -8.48 -6.20 -9.45
N LYS A 116 -9.60 -5.97 -10.15
CA LYS A 116 -10.01 -4.62 -10.52
C LYS A 116 -10.32 -3.77 -9.30
N THR A 117 -9.97 -2.50 -9.38
CA THR A 117 -9.91 -1.59 -8.23
C THR A 117 -10.58 -0.27 -8.57
N VAL A 118 -11.44 0.22 -7.68
CA VAL A 118 -11.86 1.63 -7.66
C VAL A 118 -10.88 2.37 -6.77
N LEU A 119 -10.10 3.27 -7.34
CA LEU A 119 -9.06 4.01 -6.63
C LEU A 119 -9.59 5.36 -6.14
N ILE A 120 -9.53 5.60 -4.84
CA ILE A 120 -9.75 6.92 -4.24
C ILE A 120 -8.39 7.59 -4.09
N LEU A 121 -8.18 8.69 -4.82
CA LEU A 121 -6.93 9.48 -4.82
C LEU A 121 -7.23 10.97 -4.75
N GLY A 122 -6.22 11.75 -4.32
CA GLY A 122 -6.36 13.20 -4.19
C GLY A 122 -5.99 13.72 -2.81
N GLY A 123 -6.14 15.03 -2.63
CA GLY A 123 -5.70 15.78 -1.48
C GLY A 123 -4.74 16.91 -1.87
N LYS A 124 -3.94 17.40 -0.90
CA LYS A 124 -2.98 18.47 -1.16
C LYS A 124 -1.80 17.94 -2.00
N ASP A 125 -1.81 18.25 -3.29
CA ASP A 125 -0.73 17.93 -4.23
C ASP A 125 0.55 18.73 -3.89
N LYS A 126 1.71 18.07 -3.98
CA LYS A 126 3.03 18.66 -3.72
C LYS A 126 3.95 18.67 -4.94
N GLY A 127 3.36 18.74 -6.14
CA GLY A 127 4.10 18.64 -7.39
C GLY A 127 4.24 17.21 -7.90
N ASN A 128 3.27 16.36 -7.61
CA ASN A 128 3.27 14.95 -7.99
C ASN A 128 3.42 14.77 -9.53
N ASP A 129 4.21 13.80 -9.92
CA ASP A 129 4.23 13.25 -11.28
C ASP A 129 3.43 11.95 -11.31
N TYR A 130 2.25 11.97 -11.91
CA TYR A 130 1.36 10.82 -11.99
C TYR A 130 1.71 9.85 -13.13
N THR A 131 2.71 10.16 -13.98
CA THR A 131 3.16 9.24 -15.03
C THR A 131 3.67 7.93 -14.45
N GLU A 132 4.24 7.96 -13.25
CA GLU A 132 4.76 6.77 -12.55
C GLU A 132 3.69 5.70 -12.28
N ILE A 133 2.42 6.09 -12.12
CA ILE A 133 1.31 5.16 -11.84
C ILE A 133 0.33 4.98 -13.00
N GLU A 134 0.53 5.67 -14.12
CA GLU A 134 -0.43 5.67 -15.23
C GLU A 134 -0.74 4.26 -15.75
N ASP A 135 0.29 3.47 -16.01
CA ASP A 135 0.12 2.12 -16.56
C ASP A 135 -0.63 1.21 -15.59
N LEU A 136 -0.32 1.29 -14.28
CA LEU A 136 -1.03 0.53 -13.25
C LEU A 136 -2.50 0.98 -13.10
N VAL A 137 -2.77 2.28 -13.19
CA VAL A 137 -4.14 2.79 -13.19
C VAL A 137 -4.91 2.26 -14.40
N ARG A 138 -4.33 2.31 -15.58
CA ARG A 138 -4.92 1.78 -16.83
C ARG A 138 -5.20 0.28 -16.74
N GLU A 139 -4.26 -0.48 -16.20
CA GLU A 139 -4.35 -1.94 -16.10
C GLU A 139 -5.34 -2.37 -15.01
N LYS A 140 -5.23 -1.79 -13.81
CA LYS A 140 -5.89 -2.31 -12.61
C LYS A 140 -7.13 -1.55 -12.18
N CYS A 141 -7.28 -0.28 -12.54
CA CYS A 141 -8.45 0.46 -12.10
C CYS A 141 -9.67 0.23 -13.02
N SER A 142 -10.84 0.14 -12.40
CA SER A 142 -12.14 0.13 -13.06
C SER A 142 -12.82 1.50 -12.99
N ALA A 143 -12.48 2.33 -12.01
CA ALA A 143 -12.97 3.69 -11.83
C ALA A 143 -12.03 4.48 -10.91
N LEU A 144 -12.16 5.80 -10.91
CA LEU A 144 -11.41 6.72 -10.06
C LEU A 144 -12.37 7.59 -9.26
N VAL A 145 -12.00 7.91 -8.01
CA VAL A 145 -12.68 8.90 -7.18
C VAL A 145 -11.64 9.93 -6.76
N TYR A 146 -11.80 11.16 -7.23
CA TYR A 146 -10.94 12.28 -6.82
C TYR A 146 -11.49 12.87 -5.53
N LEU A 147 -10.66 12.86 -4.47
CA LEU A 147 -11.02 13.35 -3.15
C LEU A 147 -10.08 14.47 -2.73
N GLY A 148 -10.52 15.70 -2.84
CA GLY A 148 -9.74 16.89 -2.48
C GLY A 148 -10.44 18.18 -2.84
N LEU A 149 -9.99 19.30 -2.30
CA LEU A 149 -10.52 20.62 -2.63
C LEU A 149 -10.11 21.12 -4.03
N HIS A 150 -8.99 20.58 -4.57
CA HIS A 150 -8.37 21.00 -5.84
C HIS A 150 -7.99 19.77 -6.65
N ASN A 151 -8.92 19.30 -7.50
CA ASN A 151 -8.75 18.08 -8.28
C ASN A 151 -8.40 18.34 -9.77
N GLU A 152 -8.18 19.59 -10.17
CA GLU A 152 -7.96 20.02 -11.55
C GLU A 152 -6.77 19.29 -12.20
N LYS A 153 -5.70 19.04 -11.43
CA LYS A 153 -4.54 18.30 -11.91
C LYS A 153 -4.83 16.82 -12.15
N LEU A 154 -5.66 16.21 -11.31
CA LEU A 154 -6.11 14.81 -11.48
C LEU A 154 -6.97 14.69 -12.75
N HIS A 155 -7.91 15.62 -12.94
CA HIS A 155 -8.70 15.70 -14.16
C HIS A 155 -7.82 15.86 -15.42
N ALA A 156 -6.91 16.83 -15.40
CA ALA A 156 -5.99 17.07 -16.53
C ALA A 156 -5.15 15.84 -16.89
N PHE A 157 -4.80 15.01 -15.90
CA PHE A 157 -3.94 13.84 -16.11
C PHE A 157 -4.74 12.58 -16.42
N PHE A 158 -5.75 12.23 -15.63
CA PHE A 158 -6.38 10.91 -15.68
C PHE A 158 -7.64 10.83 -16.55
N ASP A 159 -8.37 11.93 -16.83
CA ASP A 159 -9.61 11.87 -17.61
C ASP A 159 -9.38 11.34 -19.02
N ARG A 160 -8.19 11.54 -19.58
CA ARG A 160 -7.74 10.99 -20.87
C ARG A 160 -7.73 9.46 -20.93
N LEU A 161 -7.74 8.78 -19.77
CA LEU A 161 -7.79 7.32 -19.71
C LEU A 161 -9.17 6.76 -19.99
N GLY A 162 -10.22 7.58 -19.98
CA GLY A 162 -11.60 7.18 -20.28
C GLY A 162 -12.24 6.29 -19.21
N LEU A 163 -11.69 6.25 -18.00
CA LEU A 163 -12.27 5.55 -16.87
C LEU A 163 -13.45 6.36 -16.28
N PRO A 164 -14.47 5.70 -15.71
CA PRO A 164 -15.48 6.38 -14.90
C PRO A 164 -14.82 7.16 -13.75
N VAL A 165 -15.23 8.42 -13.56
CA VAL A 165 -14.70 9.32 -12.54
C VAL A 165 -15.84 9.88 -11.69
N ALA A 166 -15.62 9.95 -10.38
CA ALA A 166 -16.41 10.77 -9.47
C ALA A 166 -15.49 11.83 -8.83
N ASP A 167 -15.89 13.12 -8.90
CA ASP A 167 -15.18 14.23 -8.26
C ASP A 167 -15.87 14.59 -6.94
N VAL A 168 -15.13 14.51 -5.84
CA VAL A 168 -15.65 14.70 -4.46
C VAL A 168 -14.81 15.74 -3.74
N GLN A 169 -15.43 16.87 -3.42
CA GLN A 169 -14.80 17.97 -2.69
C GLN A 169 -15.41 18.17 -1.28
N THR A 170 -16.38 17.35 -0.91
CA THR A 170 -17.19 17.49 0.31
C THR A 170 -16.63 16.73 1.51
N GLY A 171 -16.10 15.53 1.28
CA GLY A 171 -15.51 14.72 2.35
C GLY A 171 -15.54 13.21 2.12
N MET A 172 -15.14 12.46 3.14
CA MET A 172 -14.89 11.02 3.03
C MET A 172 -16.19 10.22 2.84
N GLN A 173 -17.31 10.63 3.43
CA GLN A 173 -18.58 9.91 3.28
C GLN A 173 -19.00 9.83 1.81
N ASP A 174 -19.01 10.97 1.13
CA ASP A 174 -19.42 11.04 -0.29
C ASP A 174 -18.43 10.29 -1.17
N ALA A 175 -17.12 10.31 -0.85
CA ALA A 175 -16.10 9.56 -1.59
C ALA A 175 -16.30 8.04 -1.45
N VAL A 176 -16.58 7.55 -0.26
CA VAL A 176 -16.84 6.12 -0.01
C VAL A 176 -18.13 5.67 -0.70
N GLU A 177 -19.19 6.47 -0.63
CA GLU A 177 -20.45 6.17 -1.32
C GLU A 177 -20.30 6.17 -2.85
N ALA A 178 -19.58 7.15 -3.40
CA ALA A 178 -19.30 7.22 -4.83
C ALA A 178 -18.46 6.01 -5.29
N ALA A 179 -17.40 5.67 -4.53
CA ALA A 179 -16.57 4.52 -4.83
C ALA A 179 -17.36 3.21 -4.76
N PHE A 180 -18.24 3.06 -3.76
CA PHE A 180 -19.08 1.87 -3.63
C PHE A 180 -20.10 1.73 -4.78
N LYS A 181 -20.67 2.85 -5.26
CA LYS A 181 -21.59 2.86 -6.41
C LYS A 181 -20.88 2.47 -7.72
N LEU A 182 -19.61 2.84 -7.87
CA LEU A 182 -18.80 2.51 -9.06
C LEU A 182 -18.25 1.09 -9.02
N ALA A 183 -18.02 0.54 -7.84
CA ALA A 183 -17.43 -0.79 -7.66
C ALA A 183 -18.42 -1.91 -7.98
N LYS A 184 -17.91 -2.98 -8.60
CA LYS A 184 -18.65 -4.22 -8.87
C LYS A 184 -18.28 -5.29 -7.83
N LYS A 185 -19.18 -6.26 -7.66
CA LYS A 185 -18.90 -7.43 -6.81
C LYS A 185 -17.60 -8.13 -7.23
N GLY A 186 -16.72 -8.38 -6.29
CA GLY A 186 -15.38 -8.95 -6.51
C GLY A 186 -14.28 -7.92 -6.69
N GLU A 187 -14.61 -6.63 -6.84
CA GLU A 187 -13.64 -5.55 -6.93
C GLU A 187 -13.21 -5.03 -5.56
N THR A 188 -12.15 -4.23 -5.56
CA THR A 188 -11.63 -3.57 -4.36
C THR A 188 -11.82 -2.06 -4.46
N VAL A 189 -12.28 -1.42 -3.40
CA VAL A 189 -12.17 0.03 -3.18
C VAL A 189 -10.88 0.27 -2.39
N LEU A 190 -9.94 0.97 -3.00
CA LEU A 190 -8.63 1.29 -2.41
C LEU A 190 -8.53 2.79 -2.14
N LEU A 191 -8.40 3.18 -0.88
CA LEU A 191 -7.97 4.53 -0.51
C LEU A 191 -6.45 4.59 -0.54
N SER A 192 -5.85 5.10 -1.63
CA SER A 192 -4.39 5.32 -1.75
C SER A 192 -4.14 6.69 -2.41
N PRO A 193 -4.14 7.76 -1.62
CA PRO A 193 -4.41 9.12 -2.08
C PRO A 193 -3.34 9.77 -2.94
N CYS A 194 -2.12 9.29 -3.00
CA CYS A 194 -0.94 9.94 -3.60
C CYS A 194 -0.57 11.31 -2.99
N CYS A 195 -1.46 11.92 -2.23
CA CYS A 195 -1.38 13.29 -1.76
C CYS A 195 -1.43 13.39 -0.24
N ALA A 196 -0.88 14.49 0.29
CA ALA A 196 -1.07 14.84 1.70
C ALA A 196 -2.55 15.12 1.99
N SER A 197 -2.97 14.95 3.25
CA SER A 197 -4.38 15.01 3.66
C SER A 197 -4.86 16.40 4.11
N PHE A 198 -3.95 17.38 4.18
CA PHE A 198 -4.17 18.65 4.91
C PHE A 198 -5.09 19.66 4.21
N ASP A 199 -5.81 19.26 3.18
CA ASP A 199 -6.88 20.05 2.56
C ASP A 199 -8.26 19.80 3.20
N LEU A 200 -8.66 18.53 3.32
CA LEU A 200 -9.95 18.12 3.89
C LEU A 200 -9.82 17.46 5.28
N PHE A 201 -8.63 17.07 5.70
CA PHE A 201 -8.41 16.29 6.91
C PHE A 201 -7.26 16.85 7.75
N LYS A 202 -7.28 16.58 9.06
CA LYS A 202 -6.24 17.02 9.99
C LYS A 202 -4.91 16.28 9.82
N SER A 203 -4.98 15.02 9.44
CA SER A 203 -3.81 14.16 9.20
C SER A 203 -4.19 12.96 8.32
N TYR A 204 -3.22 12.15 7.89
CA TYR A 204 -3.52 10.92 7.17
C TYR A 204 -4.23 9.89 8.06
N GLU A 205 -3.97 9.89 9.37
CA GLU A 205 -4.69 9.06 10.34
C GLU A 205 -6.16 9.45 10.42
N ASP A 206 -6.44 10.75 10.51
CA ASP A 206 -7.80 11.27 10.50
C ASP A 206 -8.54 10.87 9.22
N ARG A 207 -7.91 11.05 8.05
CA ARG A 207 -8.45 10.61 6.76
C ARG A 207 -8.74 9.11 6.75
N GLY A 208 -7.81 8.29 7.21
CA GLY A 208 -7.97 6.84 7.25
C GLY A 208 -9.02 6.38 8.28
N ASN A 209 -9.13 7.05 9.43
CA ASN A 209 -10.15 6.76 10.42
C ASN A 209 -11.56 7.11 9.92
N GLN A 210 -11.72 8.25 9.24
CA GLN A 210 -12.97 8.60 8.59
C GLN A 210 -13.35 7.57 7.50
N PHE A 211 -12.40 7.12 6.68
CA PHE A 211 -12.64 6.06 5.70
C PHE A 211 -13.18 4.79 6.37
N LYS A 212 -12.52 4.31 7.42
CA LYS A 212 -12.97 3.13 8.17
C LYS A 212 -14.37 3.31 8.77
N ALA A 213 -14.65 4.49 9.31
CA ALA A 213 -15.96 4.79 9.87
C ALA A 213 -17.05 4.78 8.79
N CYS A 214 -16.83 5.45 7.65
CA CYS A 214 -17.78 5.50 6.54
C CYS A 214 -18.04 4.12 5.92
N VAL A 215 -16.99 3.30 5.75
CA VAL A 215 -17.15 1.92 5.25
C VAL A 215 -18.03 1.06 6.17
N ARG A 216 -17.95 1.26 7.48
CA ARG A 216 -18.76 0.51 8.45
C ARG A 216 -20.23 0.89 8.44
N THR A 217 -20.59 2.00 7.81
CA THR A 217 -21.99 2.48 7.70
C THR A 217 -22.66 2.12 6.38
N LEU A 218 -21.95 1.50 5.42
CA LEU A 218 -22.49 0.96 4.16
C LEU A 218 -23.32 -0.31 4.40
#